data_4efbfa5da57a1fb6caaaed7ed2afb10a
#
_entry.id   4efbfa5da57a1fb6caaaed7ed2afb10a
#
_cell.length_a   1.000
_cell.length_b   1.000
_cell.length_c   1.000
_cell.angle_alpha   90.00
_cell.angle_beta   90.00
_cell.angle_gamma   90.00
#
_symmetry.space_group_name_H-M   'P 1'
#
loop_
_entity.id
_entity.type
_entity.pdbx_description
1 polymer ?
#
loop_
_entity_poly.entity_id
_entity_poly.type
_entity_poly.pdbx_seq_one_letter_code
_entity_poly.pdbx_strand_id
1 'polypeptide(L)'
;MRNWLILFCSLFLTLVGVQAQQTRLEDLQNKTILVFTPHPDDDVFGAGGTIALLNRNHNKVLIVVYTNDDKGSYDPDMSSQRLAGIRRAEQEVSEGLLGTPKENIMWMGYDDGMLEYAAQPKLTEEATAIIRRVRPDVLLSVDPGEWSERWHKTDHRMAAFNTIDAVRAAEFWLYFPNQRLQQGLQPYKVPEMYFFYPSPQEANYFVNIESVAELKFESATKQVSQFEPAVNKYRPDWTPDDLKKAKDEMRKEQPKKDGHYVEAFRRATEFNQY
;
A
#
# COMPACT_ATOMS: atom_id res chain seq x y z
N MET A 1 41.47 14.94 68.95
CA MET A 1 41.34 14.15 67.71
C MET A 1 39.85 14.00 67.45
N ARG A 2 39.30 14.72 66.48
CA ARG A 2 37.83 14.79 66.20
C ARG A 2 37.59 14.27 64.80
N ASN A 3 37.08 13.00 64.70
CA ASN A 3 36.79 12.32 63.46
C ASN A 3 35.52 12.90 62.86
N TRP A 4 35.62 13.44 61.62
CA TRP A 4 34.47 13.82 60.77
C TRP A 4 34.15 12.66 59.85
N LEU A 5 32.97 12.04 60.05
CA LEU A 5 32.40 11.08 59.11
C LEU A 5 31.65 11.89 58.03
N ILE A 6 32.15 11.83 56.82
CA ILE A 6 31.47 12.37 55.63
C ILE A 6 30.55 11.27 55.09
N LEU A 7 29.25 11.47 55.22
CA LEU A 7 28.22 10.61 54.65
C LEU A 7 28.04 11.00 53.18
N PHE A 8 28.50 10.14 52.26
CA PHE A 8 28.16 10.28 50.83
C PHE A 8 26.77 9.71 50.59
N CYS A 9 25.79 10.57 50.40
CA CYS A 9 24.45 10.20 49.91
C CYS A 9 24.47 10.10 48.39
N SER A 10 24.66 8.89 47.88
CA SER A 10 24.56 8.62 46.44
C SER A 10 23.10 8.66 46.03
N LEU A 11 22.68 9.75 45.36
CA LEU A 11 21.36 9.87 44.76
C LEU A 11 21.36 9.05 43.44
N PHE A 12 20.81 7.85 43.49
CA PHE A 12 20.52 7.08 42.26
C PHE A 12 19.29 7.70 41.59
N LEU A 13 19.50 8.55 40.58
CA LEU A 13 18.46 8.92 39.64
C LEU A 13 18.20 7.70 38.73
N THR A 14 17.13 6.97 38.98
CA THR A 14 16.58 6.02 38.02
C THR A 14 15.93 6.82 36.89
N LEU A 15 16.65 6.93 35.77
CA LEU A 15 16.05 7.36 34.48
C LEU A 15 15.05 6.26 34.04
N VAL A 16 13.79 6.45 34.39
CA VAL A 16 12.70 5.72 33.76
C VAL A 16 12.63 6.25 32.33
N GLY A 17 13.22 5.50 31.41
CA GLY A 17 13.07 5.76 29.99
C GLY A 17 11.60 5.63 29.64
N VAL A 18 10.91 6.75 29.46
CA VAL A 18 9.60 6.79 28.81
C VAL A 18 9.85 6.36 27.36
N GLN A 19 9.66 5.08 27.08
CA GLN A 19 9.61 4.60 25.72
C GLN A 19 8.39 5.26 25.07
N ALA A 20 8.63 6.24 24.21
CA ALA A 20 7.55 6.89 23.47
C ALA A 20 6.78 5.78 22.74
N GLN A 21 5.50 5.65 23.05
CA GLN A 21 4.63 4.68 22.38
C GLN A 21 4.62 5.05 20.90
N GLN A 22 5.05 4.14 20.04
CA GLN A 22 5.08 4.40 18.61
C GLN A 22 3.67 4.66 18.12
N THR A 23 3.48 5.79 17.42
CA THR A 23 2.18 6.17 16.83
C THR A 23 1.73 5.06 15.89
N ARG A 24 0.47 4.64 16.00
CA ARG A 24 -0.10 3.64 15.10
C ARG A 24 -0.25 4.21 13.70
N LEU A 25 -0.22 3.33 12.69
CA LEU A 25 -0.37 3.71 11.27
C LEU A 25 -1.64 4.56 11.05
N GLU A 26 -2.76 4.11 11.57
CA GLU A 26 -4.06 4.76 11.44
C GLU A 26 -4.18 6.10 12.16
N ASP A 27 -3.28 6.38 13.11
CA ASP A 27 -3.27 7.61 13.91
C ASP A 27 -2.25 8.66 13.38
N LEU A 28 -1.51 8.34 12.33
CA LEU A 28 -0.55 9.26 11.73
C LEU A 28 -1.25 10.50 11.19
N GLN A 29 -0.58 11.65 11.31
CA GLN A 29 -1.07 12.95 10.83
C GLN A 29 0.03 13.72 10.11
N ASN A 30 -0.35 14.44 9.04
CA ASN A 30 0.54 15.30 8.27
C ASN A 30 1.80 14.57 7.74
N LYS A 31 1.65 13.29 7.39
CA LYS A 31 2.69 12.43 6.85
C LYS A 31 2.50 12.22 5.35
N THR A 32 3.57 11.83 4.69
CA THR A 32 3.54 11.39 3.30
C THR A 32 3.52 9.86 3.26
N ILE A 33 2.47 9.31 2.68
CA ILE A 33 2.26 7.87 2.55
C ILE A 33 2.37 7.52 1.07
N LEU A 34 3.18 6.53 0.74
CA LEU A 34 3.35 6.02 -0.61
C LEU A 34 2.85 4.60 -0.69
N VAL A 35 1.90 4.33 -1.57
CA VAL A 35 1.31 3.01 -1.78
C VAL A 35 1.71 2.51 -3.15
N PHE A 36 2.38 1.36 -3.23
CA PHE A 36 2.63 0.65 -4.48
C PHE A 36 1.61 -0.48 -4.63
N THR A 37 0.90 -0.51 -5.75
CA THR A 37 -0.10 -1.52 -6.06
C THR A 37 0.18 -2.16 -7.43
N PRO A 38 0.02 -3.49 -7.58
CA PRO A 38 0.23 -4.17 -8.87
C PRO A 38 -0.75 -3.71 -9.92
N HIS A 39 -2.04 -3.73 -9.60
CA HIS A 39 -3.13 -3.37 -10.49
C HIS A 39 -4.00 -2.25 -9.89
N PRO A 40 -4.78 -1.54 -10.73
CA PRO A 40 -5.91 -0.76 -10.25
C PRO A 40 -6.87 -1.66 -9.49
N ASP A 41 -7.18 -1.35 -8.23
CA ASP A 41 -8.08 -2.05 -7.31
C ASP A 41 -7.39 -2.73 -6.10
N ASP A 42 -6.19 -3.31 -6.25
CA ASP A 42 -5.54 -4.09 -5.18
C ASP A 42 -5.33 -3.28 -3.88
N ASP A 43 -4.97 -2.01 -4.00
CA ASP A 43 -4.84 -1.07 -2.88
C ASP A 43 -6.18 -0.82 -2.20
N VAL A 44 -7.26 -0.69 -2.99
CA VAL A 44 -8.63 -0.50 -2.47
C VAL A 44 -9.11 -1.73 -1.71
N PHE A 45 -8.93 -2.91 -2.28
CA PHE A 45 -9.33 -4.16 -1.62
C PHE A 45 -8.43 -4.48 -0.42
N GLY A 46 -7.12 -4.28 -0.54
CA GLY A 46 -6.13 -4.64 0.48
C GLY A 46 -6.01 -3.63 1.62
N ALA A 47 -6.13 -2.33 1.33
CA ALA A 47 -5.81 -1.24 2.27
C ALA A 47 -6.77 -0.04 2.21
N GLY A 48 -7.91 -0.13 1.50
CA GLY A 48 -8.80 1.01 1.24
C GLY A 48 -9.34 1.68 2.51
N GLY A 49 -9.68 0.91 3.54
CA GLY A 49 -10.09 1.46 4.84
C GLY A 49 -8.94 2.22 5.52
N THR A 50 -7.73 1.67 5.48
CA THR A 50 -6.52 2.34 5.99
C THR A 50 -6.21 3.61 5.21
N ILE A 51 -6.30 3.58 3.87
CA ILE A 51 -6.15 4.76 3.01
C ILE A 51 -7.16 5.85 3.38
N ALA A 52 -8.43 5.49 3.59
CA ALA A 52 -9.47 6.42 4.00
C ALA A 52 -9.17 7.06 5.38
N LEU A 53 -8.70 6.27 6.36
CA LEU A 53 -8.29 6.77 7.67
C LEU A 53 -7.11 7.74 7.56
N LEU A 54 -6.09 7.37 6.78
CA LEU A 54 -4.91 8.20 6.56
C LEU A 54 -5.27 9.54 5.89
N ASN A 55 -6.09 9.53 4.85
CA ASN A 55 -6.57 10.75 4.20
C ASN A 55 -7.41 11.61 5.17
N ARG A 56 -8.32 11.00 5.94
CA ARG A 56 -9.12 11.70 6.96
C ARG A 56 -8.25 12.38 8.01
N ASN A 57 -7.10 11.80 8.33
CA ASN A 57 -6.13 12.33 9.28
C ASN A 57 -5.11 13.30 8.65
N HIS A 58 -5.46 13.89 7.48
CA HIS A 58 -4.66 14.89 6.78
C HIS A 58 -3.26 14.41 6.33
N ASN A 59 -3.08 13.13 6.11
CA ASN A 59 -1.87 12.63 5.46
C ASN A 59 -1.97 12.85 3.95
N LYS A 60 -0.82 13.00 3.29
CA LYS A 60 -0.72 13.01 1.84
C LYS A 60 -0.52 11.58 1.36
N VAL A 61 -1.57 10.95 0.85
CA VAL A 61 -1.51 9.62 0.25
C VAL A 61 -1.22 9.75 -1.24
N LEU A 62 -0.24 8.96 -1.73
CA LEU A 62 0.13 8.86 -3.14
C LEU A 62 0.08 7.38 -3.51
N ILE A 63 -0.57 7.08 -4.63
CA ILE A 63 -0.70 5.72 -5.17
C ILE A 63 0.19 5.57 -6.39
N VAL A 64 0.92 4.48 -6.49
CA VAL A 64 1.72 4.08 -7.66
C VAL A 64 1.17 2.77 -8.18
N VAL A 65 0.58 2.79 -9.36
CA VAL A 65 0.02 1.62 -10.02
C VAL A 65 1.03 1.11 -11.04
N TYR A 66 1.46 -0.14 -10.90
CA TYR A 66 2.45 -0.74 -11.80
C TYR A 66 1.89 -1.01 -13.19
N THR A 67 0.73 -1.67 -13.27
CA THR A 67 0.15 -2.12 -14.54
C THR A 67 -1.14 -1.41 -14.90
N ASN A 68 -1.53 -1.56 -16.14
CA ASN A 68 -2.79 -1.01 -16.67
C ASN A 68 -3.97 -1.99 -16.53
N ASP A 69 -3.73 -3.23 -16.06
CA ASP A 69 -4.71 -4.30 -15.83
C ASP A 69 -5.62 -4.55 -17.04
N ASP A 70 -5.02 -4.68 -18.20
CA ASP A 70 -5.70 -4.69 -19.51
C ASP A 70 -6.14 -6.08 -20.00
N LYS A 71 -6.06 -7.13 -19.15
CA LYS A 71 -6.34 -8.52 -19.54
C LYS A 71 -7.42 -9.24 -18.72
N GLY A 72 -7.84 -8.67 -17.59
CA GLY A 72 -8.76 -9.32 -16.66
C GLY A 72 -10.24 -9.23 -17.07
N SER A 73 -10.63 -9.67 -18.28
CA SER A 73 -12.03 -9.71 -18.71
C SER A 73 -12.37 -10.99 -19.48
N TYR A 74 -13.57 -11.51 -19.28
CA TYR A 74 -14.16 -12.60 -20.07
C TYR A 74 -15.06 -12.09 -21.20
N ASP A 75 -15.27 -10.78 -21.33
CA ASP A 75 -16.07 -10.19 -22.43
C ASP A 75 -15.32 -10.32 -23.77
N PRO A 76 -15.81 -11.14 -24.74
CA PRO A 76 -15.11 -11.33 -26.01
C PRO A 76 -15.10 -10.06 -26.89
N ASP A 77 -15.93 -9.07 -26.58
CA ASP A 77 -15.96 -7.79 -27.29
C ASP A 77 -15.08 -6.72 -26.59
N MET A 78 -14.36 -7.07 -25.53
CA MET A 78 -13.46 -6.19 -24.83
C MET A 78 -12.08 -6.19 -25.52
N SER A 79 -11.52 -5.01 -25.74
CA SER A 79 -10.12 -4.87 -26.13
C SER A 79 -9.26 -4.47 -24.94
N SER A 80 -7.97 -4.87 -24.91
CA SER A 80 -7.01 -4.47 -23.88
C SER A 80 -6.98 -2.94 -23.68
N GLN A 81 -6.91 -2.19 -24.76
CA GLN A 81 -6.89 -0.73 -24.68
C GLN A 81 -8.16 -0.15 -24.03
N ARG A 82 -9.34 -0.71 -24.37
CA ARG A 82 -10.60 -0.30 -23.77
C ARG A 82 -10.64 -0.64 -22.29
N LEU A 83 -10.23 -1.84 -21.93
CA LEU A 83 -10.21 -2.29 -20.54
C LEU A 83 -9.28 -1.42 -19.70
N ALA A 84 -8.05 -1.18 -20.15
CA ALA A 84 -7.11 -0.29 -19.48
C ALA A 84 -7.69 1.10 -19.20
N GLY A 85 -8.43 1.66 -20.16
CA GLY A 85 -9.11 2.95 -19.98
C GLY A 85 -10.22 2.91 -18.93
N ILE A 86 -11.01 1.82 -18.91
CA ILE A 86 -12.07 1.58 -17.92
C ILE A 86 -11.45 1.46 -16.52
N ARG A 87 -10.45 0.59 -16.36
CA ARG A 87 -9.77 0.32 -15.09
C ARG A 87 -9.16 1.56 -14.48
N ARG A 88 -8.54 2.38 -15.34
CA ARG A 88 -7.99 3.66 -14.91
C ARG A 88 -9.08 4.58 -14.37
N ALA A 89 -10.19 4.72 -15.06
CA ALA A 89 -11.30 5.57 -14.64
C ALA A 89 -11.94 5.06 -13.35
N GLU A 90 -12.11 3.75 -13.22
CA GLU A 90 -12.63 3.10 -12.01
C GLU A 90 -11.71 3.36 -10.80
N GLN A 91 -10.40 3.23 -10.97
CA GLN A 91 -9.42 3.53 -9.92
C GLN A 91 -9.44 4.99 -9.49
N GLU A 92 -9.48 5.93 -10.43
CA GLU A 92 -9.54 7.36 -10.12
C GLU A 92 -10.81 7.73 -9.33
N VAL A 93 -11.94 7.12 -9.64
CA VAL A 93 -13.21 7.31 -8.89
C VAL A 93 -13.15 6.65 -7.52
N SER A 94 -12.66 5.43 -7.47
CA SER A 94 -12.53 4.63 -6.25
C SER A 94 -11.64 5.33 -5.22
N GLU A 95 -10.42 5.69 -5.62
CA GLU A 95 -9.48 6.41 -4.77
C GLU A 95 -9.99 7.80 -4.36
N GLY A 96 -10.70 8.50 -5.25
CA GLY A 96 -11.33 9.77 -4.95
C GLY A 96 -12.33 9.68 -3.80
N LEU A 97 -13.08 8.58 -3.67
CA LEU A 97 -13.97 8.32 -2.54
C LEU A 97 -13.19 8.09 -1.24
N LEU A 98 -12.03 7.45 -1.30
CA LEU A 98 -11.16 7.25 -0.14
C LEU A 98 -10.40 8.53 0.28
N GLY A 99 -10.53 9.62 -0.49
CA GLY A 99 -9.89 10.90 -0.23
C GLY A 99 -8.57 11.12 -0.96
N THR A 100 -8.15 10.21 -1.84
CA THR A 100 -6.95 10.36 -2.67
C THR A 100 -7.34 10.99 -4.01
N PRO A 101 -6.95 12.24 -4.30
CA PRO A 101 -7.28 12.89 -5.57
C PRO A 101 -6.47 12.27 -6.72
N LYS A 102 -7.02 12.29 -7.93
CA LYS A 102 -6.43 11.64 -9.10
C LYS A 102 -5.01 12.10 -9.45
N GLU A 103 -4.65 13.33 -9.13
CA GLU A 103 -3.30 13.88 -9.31
C GLU A 103 -2.25 13.24 -8.40
N ASN A 104 -2.70 12.53 -7.36
CA ASN A 104 -1.86 11.74 -6.47
C ASN A 104 -1.71 10.29 -6.94
N ILE A 105 -2.31 9.90 -8.07
CA ILE A 105 -2.18 8.55 -8.65
C ILE A 105 -1.14 8.60 -9.77
N MET A 106 -0.05 7.86 -9.59
CA MET A 106 1.03 7.72 -10.56
C MET A 106 0.91 6.37 -11.27
N TRP A 107 0.97 6.38 -12.60
CA TRP A 107 0.85 5.20 -13.44
C TRP A 107 2.21 4.87 -14.05
N MET A 108 2.74 3.69 -13.77
CA MET A 108 3.99 3.23 -14.39
C MET A 108 3.77 2.70 -15.82
N GLY A 109 2.54 2.25 -16.13
CA GLY A 109 2.10 1.96 -17.51
C GLY A 109 2.60 0.63 -18.07
N TYR A 110 2.94 -0.32 -17.23
CA TYR A 110 3.26 -1.68 -17.68
C TYR A 110 1.99 -2.45 -18.05
N ASP A 111 2.10 -3.38 -18.99
CA ASP A 111 0.99 -4.25 -19.38
C ASP A 111 0.73 -5.29 -18.29
N ASP A 112 -0.56 -5.64 -18.09
CA ASP A 112 -0.99 -6.69 -17.17
C ASP A 112 -0.36 -8.05 -17.54
N GLY A 113 0.08 -8.80 -16.51
CA GLY A 113 0.73 -10.09 -16.66
C GLY A 113 2.16 -10.02 -17.23
N MET A 114 2.75 -8.82 -17.35
CA MET A 114 4.03 -8.63 -18.05
C MET A 114 5.16 -8.10 -17.17
N LEU A 115 4.95 -7.83 -15.87
CA LEU A 115 6.01 -7.33 -14.99
C LEU A 115 7.20 -8.29 -14.88
N GLU A 116 6.95 -9.61 -14.94
CA GLU A 116 8.00 -10.62 -14.90
C GLU A 116 8.94 -10.52 -16.11
N TYR A 117 8.42 -10.07 -17.26
CA TYR A 117 9.15 -9.92 -18.51
C TYR A 117 9.70 -8.51 -18.72
N ALA A 118 9.36 -7.57 -17.84
CA ALA A 118 9.92 -6.24 -17.89
C ALA A 118 11.43 -6.26 -17.62
N ALA A 119 12.17 -5.31 -18.19
CA ALA A 119 13.58 -5.15 -17.88
C ALA A 119 13.73 -4.76 -16.38
N GLN A 120 14.02 -5.76 -15.54
CA GLN A 120 14.03 -5.61 -14.09
C GLN A 120 14.87 -4.43 -13.58
N PRO A 121 16.10 -4.17 -14.11
CA PRO A 121 16.87 -2.99 -13.71
C PRO A 121 16.11 -1.68 -13.95
N LYS A 122 15.37 -1.59 -15.07
CA LYS A 122 14.58 -0.40 -15.40
C LYS A 122 13.37 -0.26 -14.48
N LEU A 123 12.63 -1.34 -14.23
CA LEU A 123 11.48 -1.35 -13.33
C LEU A 123 11.89 -0.89 -11.93
N THR A 124 12.99 -1.43 -11.40
CA THR A 124 13.54 -1.04 -10.09
C THR A 124 14.05 0.41 -10.11
N GLU A 125 14.68 0.87 -11.19
CA GLU A 125 15.14 2.25 -11.31
C GLU A 125 13.99 3.25 -11.25
N GLU A 126 12.89 2.99 -11.94
CA GLU A 126 11.70 3.85 -11.96
C GLU A 126 11.05 3.92 -10.58
N ALA A 127 10.84 2.78 -9.92
CA ALA A 127 10.30 2.74 -8.56
C ALA A 127 11.24 3.45 -7.55
N THR A 128 12.56 3.25 -7.67
CA THR A 128 13.57 3.93 -6.85
C THR A 128 13.51 5.46 -7.03
N ALA A 129 13.33 5.93 -8.26
CA ALA A 129 13.21 7.36 -8.54
C ALA A 129 11.97 7.97 -7.88
N ILE A 130 10.85 7.24 -7.89
CA ILE A 130 9.61 7.65 -7.22
C ILE A 130 9.85 7.77 -5.71
N ILE A 131 10.44 6.75 -5.08
CA ILE A 131 10.74 6.76 -3.64
C ILE A 131 11.64 7.93 -3.26
N ARG A 132 12.73 8.15 -4.01
CA ARG A 132 13.67 9.25 -3.76
C ARG A 132 13.04 10.63 -3.94
N ARG A 133 12.09 10.77 -4.87
CA ARG A 133 11.37 12.02 -5.13
C ARG A 133 10.31 12.29 -4.07
N VAL A 134 9.53 11.28 -3.70
CA VAL A 134 8.41 11.40 -2.75
C VAL A 134 8.91 11.49 -1.31
N ARG A 135 9.95 10.73 -0.95
CA ARG A 135 10.52 10.63 0.41
C ARG A 135 9.44 10.30 1.46
N PRO A 136 8.74 9.16 1.32
CA PRO A 136 7.57 8.86 2.15
C PRO A 136 7.95 8.56 3.60
N ASP A 137 7.14 9.02 4.56
CA ASP A 137 7.26 8.61 5.97
C ASP A 137 6.89 7.13 6.14
N VAL A 138 5.94 6.65 5.34
CA VAL A 138 5.47 5.26 5.34
C VAL A 138 5.27 4.79 3.90
N LEU A 139 5.64 3.54 3.63
CA LEU A 139 5.38 2.86 2.37
C LEU A 139 4.48 1.64 2.60
N LEU A 140 3.41 1.54 1.79
CA LEU A 140 2.57 0.36 1.70
C LEU A 140 2.81 -0.36 0.37
N SER A 141 2.77 -1.68 0.36
CA SER A 141 2.85 -2.49 -0.87
C SER A 141 2.18 -3.85 -0.65
N VAL A 142 1.99 -4.59 -1.75
CA VAL A 142 1.58 -5.99 -1.63
C VAL A 142 2.66 -6.81 -0.94
N ASP A 143 2.25 -7.82 -0.18
CA ASP A 143 3.17 -8.63 0.63
C ASP A 143 4.04 -9.55 -0.25
N PRO A 144 5.38 -9.53 -0.09
CA PRO A 144 6.32 -10.45 -0.75
C PRO A 144 6.43 -11.83 -0.07
N GLY A 145 5.62 -12.09 0.98
CA GLY A 145 5.70 -13.29 1.78
C GLY A 145 5.22 -14.58 1.10
N GLU A 146 4.84 -15.57 1.90
CA GLU A 146 4.56 -16.93 1.44
C GLU A 146 3.50 -17.00 0.33
N TRP A 147 2.49 -16.14 0.37
CA TRP A 147 1.43 -16.13 -0.65
C TRP A 147 1.90 -15.64 -2.00
N SER A 148 2.86 -14.71 -2.04
CA SER A 148 3.46 -14.23 -3.29
C SER A 148 4.14 -15.34 -4.08
N GLU A 149 4.73 -16.32 -3.39
CA GLU A 149 5.42 -17.41 -4.05
C GLU A 149 4.49 -18.44 -4.69
N ARG A 150 3.29 -18.63 -4.15
CA ARG A 150 2.43 -19.78 -4.50
C ARG A 150 1.22 -19.43 -5.35
N TRP A 151 0.53 -18.34 -5.05
CA TRP A 151 -0.81 -18.08 -5.57
C TRP A 151 -1.00 -16.75 -6.27
N HIS A 152 -0.16 -15.76 -5.97
CA HIS A 152 -0.32 -14.48 -6.60
C HIS A 152 -0.02 -14.55 -8.10
N LYS A 153 -0.81 -13.81 -8.86
CA LYS A 153 -0.51 -13.44 -10.23
C LYS A 153 0.93 -12.98 -10.33
N THR A 154 1.58 -13.20 -11.48
CA THR A 154 2.99 -12.82 -11.69
C THR A 154 3.26 -11.37 -11.28
N ASP A 155 2.34 -10.45 -11.60
CA ASP A 155 2.50 -9.03 -11.31
C ASP A 155 2.47 -8.73 -9.81
N HIS A 156 1.67 -9.44 -9.00
CA HIS A 156 1.71 -9.28 -7.55
C HIS A 156 3.08 -9.63 -6.98
N ARG A 157 3.67 -10.78 -7.42
CA ARG A 157 5.03 -11.17 -6.99
C ARG A 157 6.06 -10.14 -7.42
N MET A 158 6.00 -9.73 -8.68
CA MET A 158 6.99 -8.81 -9.23
C MET A 158 6.88 -7.41 -8.64
N ALA A 159 5.66 -6.90 -8.43
CA ALA A 159 5.44 -5.63 -7.73
C ALA A 159 5.96 -5.68 -6.29
N ALA A 160 5.68 -6.78 -5.57
CA ALA A 160 6.15 -6.98 -4.20
C ALA A 160 7.69 -6.96 -4.11
N PHE A 161 8.37 -7.82 -4.87
CA PHE A 161 9.83 -7.91 -4.86
C PHE A 161 10.48 -6.64 -5.42
N ASN A 162 9.96 -6.09 -6.52
CA ASN A 162 10.51 -4.86 -7.09
C ASN A 162 10.39 -3.67 -6.14
N THR A 163 9.27 -3.55 -5.40
CA THR A 163 9.11 -2.48 -4.41
C THR A 163 10.17 -2.59 -3.31
N ILE A 164 10.44 -3.80 -2.79
CA ILE A 164 11.47 -4.01 -1.77
C ILE A 164 12.85 -3.70 -2.32
N ASP A 165 13.17 -4.17 -3.52
CA ASP A 165 14.44 -3.88 -4.18
C ASP A 165 14.62 -2.38 -4.41
N ALA A 166 13.54 -1.67 -4.79
CA ALA A 166 13.55 -0.23 -4.97
C ALA A 166 13.75 0.53 -3.66
N VAL A 167 13.13 0.07 -2.55
CA VAL A 167 13.38 0.65 -1.21
C VAL A 167 14.83 0.50 -0.82
N ARG A 168 15.41 -0.70 -1.02
CA ARG A 168 16.83 -0.94 -0.78
C ARG A 168 17.71 -0.05 -1.64
N ALA A 169 17.42 0.02 -2.94
CA ALA A 169 18.17 0.85 -3.87
C ALA A 169 18.07 2.34 -3.54
N ALA A 170 16.92 2.79 -3.03
CA ALA A 170 16.71 4.20 -2.69
C ALA A 170 17.65 4.69 -1.59
N GLU A 171 18.00 3.84 -0.63
CA GLU A 171 18.89 4.17 0.49
C GLU A 171 20.34 4.40 0.03
N PHE A 172 20.82 3.67 -0.99
CA PHE A 172 22.23 3.70 -1.41
C PHE A 172 22.41 4.40 -2.74
N TRP A 173 23.17 5.49 -2.76
CA TRP A 173 23.35 6.34 -3.94
C TRP A 173 24.04 5.67 -5.13
N LEU A 174 24.81 4.60 -4.91
CA LEU A 174 25.46 3.83 -5.97
C LEU A 174 24.50 2.99 -6.81
N TYR A 175 23.28 2.71 -6.27
CA TYR A 175 22.21 2.23 -7.12
C TYR A 175 21.66 3.41 -7.92
N PHE A 176 21.64 3.27 -9.23
CA PHE A 176 21.14 4.29 -10.18
C PHE A 176 21.76 5.68 -9.96
N PRO A 177 23.09 5.81 -10.05
CA PRO A 177 23.81 7.05 -9.71
C PRO A 177 23.35 8.26 -10.53
N ASN A 178 22.84 8.05 -11.77
CA ASN A 178 22.31 9.12 -12.61
C ASN A 178 21.11 9.84 -11.99
N GLN A 179 20.33 9.17 -11.17
CA GLN A 179 19.23 9.82 -10.43
C GLN A 179 19.76 10.93 -9.52
N ARG A 180 20.91 10.73 -8.87
CA ARG A 180 21.55 11.77 -8.08
C ARG A 180 22.30 12.77 -8.93
N LEU A 181 23.11 12.31 -9.87
CA LEU A 181 24.04 13.16 -10.63
C LEU A 181 23.35 14.04 -11.67
N GLN A 182 22.28 13.52 -12.30
CA GLN A 182 21.59 14.22 -13.39
C GLN A 182 20.20 14.72 -13.00
N GLN A 183 19.50 14.03 -12.08
CA GLN A 183 18.14 14.38 -11.68
C GLN A 183 18.06 15.05 -10.30
N GLY A 184 19.18 15.12 -9.56
CA GLY A 184 19.24 15.73 -8.22
C GLY A 184 18.54 14.93 -7.11
N LEU A 185 18.09 13.70 -7.40
CA LEU A 185 17.39 12.85 -6.43
C LEU A 185 18.38 12.29 -5.40
N GLN A 186 18.23 12.73 -4.16
CA GLN A 186 19.11 12.28 -3.07
C GLN A 186 18.69 10.91 -2.53
N PRO A 187 19.64 10.11 -2.03
CA PRO A 187 19.31 8.86 -1.32
C PRO A 187 18.27 9.08 -0.23
N TYR A 188 17.44 8.08 -0.04
CA TYR A 188 16.39 8.13 0.95
C TYR A 188 16.14 6.76 1.56
N LYS A 189 16.15 6.70 2.89
CA LYS A 189 15.78 5.53 3.67
C LYS A 189 14.31 5.63 4.06
N VAL A 190 13.50 4.67 3.63
CA VAL A 190 12.09 4.58 4.01
C VAL A 190 12.02 4.17 5.49
N PRO A 191 11.37 4.96 6.37
CA PRO A 191 11.36 4.65 7.81
C PRO A 191 10.52 3.45 8.19
N GLU A 192 9.35 3.28 7.56
CA GLU A 192 8.39 2.23 7.88
C GLU A 192 7.74 1.64 6.63
N MET A 193 7.49 0.33 6.67
CA MET A 193 6.78 -0.39 5.61
C MET A 193 5.71 -1.29 6.18
N TYR A 194 4.58 -1.35 5.46
CA TYR A 194 3.47 -2.25 5.72
C TYR A 194 3.08 -2.94 4.42
N PHE A 195 2.85 -4.25 4.50
CA PHE A 195 2.47 -5.07 3.36
C PHE A 195 1.04 -5.55 3.53
N PHE A 196 0.17 -5.21 2.57
CA PHE A 196 -1.19 -5.72 2.50
C PHE A 196 -1.22 -7.08 1.78
N TYR A 197 -2.29 -7.85 1.99
CA TYR A 197 -2.42 -9.25 1.58
C TYR A 197 -1.36 -10.20 2.19
N PRO A 198 -1.00 -10.06 3.47
CA PRO A 198 -0.15 -11.05 4.11
C PRO A 198 -0.89 -12.38 4.24
N SER A 199 -0.16 -13.49 4.33
CA SER A 199 -0.78 -14.73 4.82
C SER A 199 -1.27 -14.54 6.26
N PRO A 200 -2.30 -15.30 6.69
CA PRO A 200 -2.78 -15.20 8.08
C PRO A 200 -1.68 -15.45 9.13
N GLN A 201 -0.66 -16.23 8.79
CA GLN A 201 0.46 -16.56 9.67
C GLN A 201 1.48 -15.42 9.76
N GLU A 202 1.61 -14.62 8.71
CA GLU A 202 2.56 -13.52 8.64
C GLU A 202 1.95 -12.17 9.06
N ALA A 203 0.62 -12.08 9.13
CA ALA A 203 -0.08 -10.89 9.58
C ALA A 203 0.28 -10.57 11.04
N ASN A 204 0.90 -9.43 11.27
CA ASN A 204 1.35 -8.98 12.59
C ASN A 204 0.85 -7.60 12.99
N TYR A 205 0.11 -6.93 12.10
CA TYR A 205 -0.47 -5.62 12.32
C TYR A 205 -1.90 -5.55 11.79
N PHE A 206 -2.81 -4.97 12.57
CA PHE A 206 -4.22 -4.89 12.23
C PHE A 206 -4.73 -3.47 12.46
N VAL A 207 -5.33 -2.89 11.42
CA VAL A 207 -5.98 -1.58 11.45
C VAL A 207 -7.47 -1.79 11.63
N ASN A 208 -8.05 -1.20 12.66
CA ASN A 208 -9.51 -1.17 12.84
C ASN A 208 -10.10 -0.15 11.86
N ILE A 209 -10.86 -0.64 10.89
CA ILE A 209 -11.49 0.17 9.85
C ILE A 209 -13.00 0.35 10.04
N GLU A 210 -13.57 -0.07 11.17
CA GLU A 210 -15.02 -0.05 11.42
C GLU A 210 -15.66 1.29 11.06
N SER A 211 -15.02 2.40 11.42
CA SER A 211 -15.54 3.76 11.18
C SER A 211 -15.54 4.21 9.71
N VAL A 212 -14.89 3.45 8.82
CA VAL A 212 -14.74 3.73 7.39
C VAL A 212 -15.05 2.50 6.51
N ALA A 213 -15.49 1.39 7.10
CA ALA A 213 -15.72 0.15 6.36
C ALA A 213 -16.75 0.34 5.24
N GLU A 214 -17.86 1.03 5.50
CA GLU A 214 -18.86 1.31 4.47
C GLU A 214 -18.32 2.19 3.34
N LEU A 215 -17.41 3.12 3.64
CA LEU A 215 -16.74 3.94 2.63
C LEU A 215 -15.82 3.08 1.77
N LYS A 216 -15.06 2.15 2.37
CA LYS A 216 -14.26 1.16 1.65
C LYS A 216 -15.12 0.32 0.72
N PHE A 217 -16.24 -0.22 1.21
CA PHE A 217 -17.14 -1.04 0.39
C PHE A 217 -17.77 -0.23 -0.75
N GLU A 218 -18.16 1.02 -0.50
CA GLU A 218 -18.65 1.91 -1.55
C GLU A 218 -17.57 2.17 -2.60
N SER A 219 -16.35 2.47 -2.17
CA SER A 219 -15.20 2.68 -3.06
C SER A 219 -14.93 1.45 -3.91
N ALA A 220 -14.84 0.27 -3.31
CA ALA A 220 -14.60 -0.99 -4.01
C ALA A 220 -15.66 -1.29 -5.07
N THR A 221 -16.94 -0.90 -4.87
CA THR A 221 -17.98 -1.07 -5.90
C THR A 221 -17.77 -0.24 -7.16
N LYS A 222 -16.82 0.72 -7.14
CA LYS A 222 -16.48 1.49 -8.34
C LYS A 222 -15.56 0.74 -9.30
N GLN A 223 -14.98 -0.36 -8.85
CA GLN A 223 -14.21 -1.31 -9.66
C GLN A 223 -15.16 -2.25 -10.45
N VAL A 224 -16.13 -1.68 -11.15
CA VAL A 224 -17.26 -2.39 -11.77
C VAL A 224 -16.81 -3.54 -12.67
N SER A 225 -15.76 -3.30 -13.48
CA SER A 225 -15.23 -4.30 -14.40
C SER A 225 -14.69 -5.57 -13.74
N GLN A 226 -14.51 -5.56 -12.40
CA GLN A 226 -13.98 -6.67 -11.60
C GLN A 226 -15.06 -7.57 -11.01
N PHE A 227 -16.31 -7.19 -11.10
CA PHE A 227 -17.42 -7.93 -10.50
C PHE A 227 -18.30 -8.60 -11.53
N GLU A 228 -18.90 -9.72 -11.14
CA GLU A 228 -20.01 -10.31 -11.87
C GLU A 228 -21.25 -9.37 -11.83
N PRO A 229 -21.97 -9.19 -12.93
CA PRO A 229 -21.76 -9.84 -14.25
C PRO A 229 -20.85 -9.06 -15.19
N ALA A 230 -20.29 -7.91 -14.80
CA ALA A 230 -19.56 -7.01 -15.69
C ALA A 230 -18.24 -7.61 -16.21
N VAL A 231 -17.60 -8.49 -15.44
CA VAL A 231 -16.38 -9.20 -15.88
C VAL A 231 -16.64 -10.12 -17.07
N ASN A 232 -17.86 -10.69 -17.18
CA ASN A 232 -18.27 -11.58 -18.28
C ASN A 232 -18.80 -10.82 -19.48
N LYS A 233 -19.51 -9.71 -19.24
CA LYS A 233 -19.99 -8.78 -20.27
C LYS A 233 -20.04 -7.39 -19.65
N TYR A 234 -19.12 -6.54 -20.08
CA TYR A 234 -18.99 -5.21 -19.49
C TYR A 234 -20.27 -4.39 -19.63
N ARG A 235 -20.78 -3.94 -18.50
CA ARG A 235 -21.87 -2.98 -18.36
C ARG A 235 -21.62 -2.09 -17.14
N PRO A 236 -21.49 -0.78 -17.32
CA PRO A 236 -21.21 0.14 -16.20
C PRO A 236 -22.46 0.47 -15.35
N ASP A 237 -23.64 0.16 -15.88
CA ASP A 237 -24.95 0.50 -15.29
C ASP A 237 -25.43 -0.60 -14.34
N TRP A 238 -24.80 -0.69 -13.21
CA TRP A 238 -25.21 -1.62 -12.16
C TRP A 238 -26.59 -1.23 -11.59
N THR A 239 -27.44 -2.23 -11.40
CA THR A 239 -28.69 -2.04 -10.68
C THR A 239 -28.42 -1.87 -9.18
N PRO A 240 -29.38 -1.30 -8.41
CA PRO A 240 -29.27 -1.26 -6.94
C PRO A 240 -29.06 -2.64 -6.32
N ASP A 241 -29.62 -3.71 -6.92
CA ASP A 241 -29.47 -5.09 -6.45
C ASP A 241 -28.04 -5.62 -6.72
N ASP A 242 -27.44 -5.32 -7.88
CA ASP A 242 -26.04 -5.67 -8.18
C ASP A 242 -25.11 -5.02 -7.16
N LEU A 243 -25.29 -3.72 -6.90
CA LEU A 243 -24.48 -2.98 -5.91
C LEU A 243 -24.65 -3.53 -4.51
N LYS A 244 -25.90 -3.86 -4.12
CA LYS A 244 -26.17 -4.45 -2.83
C LYS A 244 -25.47 -5.80 -2.68
N LYS A 245 -25.57 -6.67 -3.68
CA LYS A 245 -24.95 -7.99 -3.70
C LYS A 245 -23.44 -7.88 -3.55
N ALA A 246 -22.77 -7.02 -4.34
CA ALA A 246 -21.34 -6.82 -4.26
C ALA A 246 -20.90 -6.33 -2.86
N LYS A 247 -21.62 -5.38 -2.27
CA LYS A 247 -21.34 -4.90 -0.91
C LYS A 247 -21.54 -5.99 0.17
N ASP A 248 -22.58 -6.79 0.03
CA ASP A 248 -22.86 -7.86 0.99
C ASP A 248 -21.79 -8.96 0.93
N GLU A 249 -21.28 -9.28 -0.26
CA GLU A 249 -20.14 -10.19 -0.43
C GLU A 249 -18.87 -9.62 0.23
N MET A 250 -18.53 -8.36 -0.06
CA MET A 250 -17.37 -7.71 0.57
C MET A 250 -17.46 -7.67 2.10
N ARG A 251 -18.66 -7.34 2.67
CA ARG A 251 -18.86 -7.35 4.13
C ARG A 251 -18.65 -8.74 4.73
N LYS A 252 -19.03 -9.78 4.00
CA LYS A 252 -18.87 -11.18 4.43
C LYS A 252 -17.40 -11.60 4.42
N GLU A 253 -16.64 -11.17 3.42
CA GLU A 253 -15.24 -11.54 3.22
C GLU A 253 -14.26 -10.68 4.03
N GLN A 254 -14.66 -9.45 4.39
CA GLN A 254 -13.81 -8.54 5.15
C GLN A 254 -13.44 -9.14 6.51
N PRO A 255 -12.15 -9.30 6.84
CA PRO A 255 -11.71 -9.84 8.11
C PRO A 255 -12.23 -9.04 9.30
N LYS A 256 -12.49 -9.78 10.40
CA LYS A 256 -12.90 -9.19 11.68
C LYS A 256 -11.97 -9.63 12.79
N LYS A 257 -11.68 -8.70 13.69
CA LYS A 257 -10.97 -8.95 14.93
C LYS A 257 -11.72 -8.25 16.08
N ASP A 258 -11.97 -9.00 17.15
CA ASP A 258 -12.73 -8.49 18.31
C ASP A 258 -14.10 -7.87 17.93
N GLY A 259 -14.76 -8.45 16.90
CA GLY A 259 -16.06 -8.01 16.40
C GLY A 259 -16.03 -6.82 15.42
N HIS A 260 -14.89 -6.19 15.18
CA HIS A 260 -14.72 -5.04 14.30
C HIS A 260 -14.08 -5.43 12.96
N TYR A 261 -14.46 -4.77 11.88
CA TYR A 261 -13.79 -4.88 10.60
C TYR A 261 -12.35 -4.39 10.71
N VAL A 262 -11.41 -5.20 10.20
CA VAL A 262 -9.99 -4.88 10.20
C VAL A 262 -9.35 -5.10 8.83
N GLU A 263 -8.28 -4.37 8.56
CA GLU A 263 -7.33 -4.70 7.51
C GLU A 263 -6.07 -5.27 8.15
N ALA A 264 -5.57 -6.37 7.58
CA ALA A 264 -4.40 -7.07 8.07
C ALA A 264 -3.17 -6.71 7.24
N PHE A 265 -2.08 -6.44 7.94
CA PHE A 265 -0.78 -6.12 7.33
C PHE A 265 0.32 -6.96 7.96
N ARG A 266 1.38 -7.17 7.20
CA ARG A 266 2.67 -7.50 7.75
C ARG A 266 3.49 -6.22 7.84
N ARG A 267 3.78 -5.77 9.06
CA ARG A 267 4.70 -4.66 9.30
C ARG A 267 6.13 -5.19 9.25
N ALA A 268 6.98 -4.56 8.44
CA ALA A 268 8.40 -4.87 8.41
C ALA A 268 9.08 -4.30 9.66
N THR A 269 9.52 -5.17 10.56
CA THR A 269 10.14 -4.78 11.84
C THR A 269 11.67 -4.81 11.80
N GLU A 270 12.28 -5.40 10.75
CA GLU A 270 13.70 -5.73 10.71
C GLU A 270 14.46 -5.15 9.52
N PHE A 271 13.94 -4.09 8.91
CA PHE A 271 14.57 -3.43 7.74
C PHE A 271 15.98 -2.89 8.03
N ASN A 272 16.42 -2.89 9.28
CA ASN A 272 17.66 -2.27 9.75
C ASN A 272 18.78 -3.28 10.12
N GLN A 273 18.65 -4.56 9.82
CA GLN A 273 19.61 -5.57 10.27
C GLN A 273 20.70 -5.94 9.24
N TYR A 274 20.93 -5.10 8.22
CA TYR A 274 22.03 -5.34 7.27
C TYR A 274 22.99 -4.16 7.24
#